data_fb9f4a302646f97f42249d5357dbd554
#
_entry.id   fb9f4a302646f97f42249d5357dbd554
#
_cell.length_a   1.000
_cell.length_b   1.000
_cell.length_c   1.000
_cell.angle_alpha   90.00
_cell.angle_beta   90.00
_cell.angle_gamma   90.00
#
_symmetry.space_group_name_H-M   'P 1'
#
loop_
_entity.id
_entity.type
_entity.pdbx_description
1 polymer ?
#
loop_
_entity_poly.entity_id
_entity_poly.type
_entity_poly.pdbx_seq_one_letter_code
_entity_poly.pdbx_strand_id
1 'polypeptide(L)'
;MVRDFGEKPEFTVTERDGWLEIDTPSLHISYNQRKFSPEGLYATVKHVNAIENTWHYGDVQRRNLGGTYRTLDEANGRIPVDPGVNSTDGWAIIDDSKSNVIRETAEVNGNHNDFGTWVTPKEEPTTDLYLFGYGHRYREAVHALYRLTGPTPLLPRFVLGNWWSRYHRYTETEYRKLVERFE
;
A
#
# COMPACT_ATOMS: atom_id res chain seq x y z
N MET A 1 -9.51 0.96 0.35
CA MET A 1 -8.86 1.57 -0.84
C MET A 1 -9.91 2.09 -1.82
N VAL A 2 -9.59 3.09 -2.63
CA VAL A 2 -10.49 3.61 -3.68
C VAL A 2 -10.67 2.55 -4.75
N ARG A 3 -11.89 2.24 -5.15
CA ARG A 3 -12.21 1.20 -6.15
C ARG A 3 -12.65 1.75 -7.51
N ASP A 4 -13.00 3.02 -7.58
CA ASP A 4 -13.37 3.70 -8.81
C ASP A 4 -12.37 4.82 -9.12
N PHE A 5 -11.62 4.65 -10.20
CA PHE A 5 -10.65 5.64 -10.68
C PHE A 5 -11.21 6.55 -11.77
N GLY A 6 -12.50 6.42 -12.12
CA GLY A 6 -13.18 7.21 -13.14
C GLY A 6 -12.81 6.86 -14.58
N GLU A 7 -11.53 6.72 -14.88
CA GLU A 7 -11.04 6.33 -16.20
C GLU A 7 -10.63 4.87 -16.22
N LYS A 8 -11.19 4.10 -17.14
CA LYS A 8 -10.78 2.72 -17.38
C LYS A 8 -9.73 2.71 -18.50
N PRO A 9 -8.60 2.01 -18.32
CA PRO A 9 -7.66 1.82 -19.41
C PRO A 9 -8.31 1.00 -20.53
N GLU A 10 -7.81 1.12 -21.75
CA GLU A 10 -8.16 0.19 -22.82
C GLU A 10 -7.70 -1.21 -22.42
N PHE A 11 -8.59 -2.18 -22.53
CA PHE A 11 -8.27 -3.58 -22.30
C PHE A 11 -9.13 -4.48 -23.17
N THR A 12 -8.61 -5.66 -23.48
CA THR A 12 -9.36 -6.74 -24.09
C THR A 12 -9.43 -7.94 -23.16
N VAL A 13 -10.54 -8.64 -23.18
CA VAL A 13 -10.74 -9.89 -22.44
C VAL A 13 -11.03 -10.99 -23.45
N THR A 14 -10.27 -12.06 -23.36
CA THR A 14 -10.46 -13.26 -24.20
C THR A 14 -10.60 -14.47 -23.30
N GLU A 15 -11.60 -15.29 -23.55
CA GLU A 15 -11.77 -16.58 -22.86
C GLU A 15 -11.59 -17.71 -23.87
N ARG A 16 -10.60 -18.57 -23.60
CA ARG A 16 -10.29 -19.69 -24.46
C ARG A 16 -9.74 -20.87 -23.66
N ASP A 17 -10.25 -22.07 -23.93
CA ASP A 17 -9.79 -23.33 -23.36
C ASP A 17 -9.77 -23.33 -21.82
N GLY A 18 -10.68 -22.60 -21.17
CA GLY A 18 -10.78 -22.45 -19.71
C GLY A 18 -9.81 -21.42 -19.12
N TRP A 19 -9.14 -20.64 -19.96
CA TRP A 19 -8.31 -19.51 -19.54
C TRP A 19 -9.00 -18.20 -19.82
N LEU A 20 -8.88 -17.28 -18.89
CA LEU A 20 -9.24 -15.89 -19.01
C LEU A 20 -7.96 -15.07 -19.22
N GLU A 21 -7.87 -14.41 -20.36
CA GLU A 21 -6.75 -13.55 -20.72
C GLU A 21 -7.21 -12.10 -20.72
N ILE A 22 -6.47 -11.25 -20.00
CA ILE A 22 -6.74 -9.81 -19.98
C ILE A 22 -5.51 -9.09 -20.51
N ASP A 23 -5.70 -8.36 -21.59
CA ASP A 23 -4.66 -7.60 -22.25
C ASP A 23 -4.89 -6.10 -22.10
N THR A 24 -3.86 -5.40 -21.67
CA THR A 24 -3.78 -3.93 -21.64
C THR A 24 -2.52 -3.49 -22.40
N PRO A 25 -2.33 -2.20 -22.70
CA PRO A 25 -1.09 -1.73 -23.30
C PRO A 25 0.18 -2.07 -22.47
N SER A 26 0.06 -2.25 -21.16
CA SER A 26 1.21 -2.45 -20.26
C SER A 26 1.27 -3.83 -19.61
N LEU A 27 0.18 -4.58 -19.58
CA LEU A 27 0.08 -5.86 -18.89
C LEU A 27 -0.61 -6.91 -19.75
N HIS A 28 -0.19 -8.15 -19.56
CA HIS A 28 -0.92 -9.35 -19.98
C HIS A 28 -1.14 -10.22 -18.76
N ILE A 29 -2.40 -10.56 -18.45
CA ILE A 29 -2.79 -11.36 -17.29
C ILE A 29 -3.45 -12.63 -17.78
N SER A 30 -3.02 -13.78 -17.26
CA SER A 30 -3.57 -15.09 -17.59
C SER A 30 -4.10 -15.76 -16.31
N TYR A 31 -5.33 -16.27 -16.37
CA TYR A 31 -5.99 -16.91 -15.26
C TYR A 31 -6.78 -18.15 -15.71
N ASN A 32 -6.50 -19.29 -15.12
CA ASN A 32 -7.15 -20.57 -15.46
C ASN A 32 -8.53 -20.78 -14.83
N GLN A 33 -9.11 -19.76 -14.22
CA GLN A 33 -10.44 -19.74 -13.60
C GLN A 33 -10.63 -20.79 -12.47
N ARG A 34 -9.51 -21.24 -11.87
CA ARG A 34 -9.52 -22.20 -10.74
C ARG A 34 -8.96 -21.54 -9.48
N LYS A 35 -8.78 -22.33 -8.44
CA LYS A 35 -8.07 -21.86 -7.25
C LYS A 35 -6.72 -21.27 -7.64
N PHE A 36 -6.39 -20.10 -7.09
CA PHE A 36 -5.13 -19.43 -7.41
C PHE A 36 -3.92 -20.30 -7.13
N SER A 37 -3.07 -20.43 -8.10
CA SER A 37 -1.78 -21.13 -8.03
C SER A 37 -0.76 -20.41 -8.93
N PRO A 38 0.54 -20.63 -8.75
CA PRO A 38 1.57 -20.03 -9.60
C PRO A 38 1.39 -20.31 -11.09
N GLU A 39 0.93 -21.53 -11.42
CA GLU A 39 0.70 -21.96 -12.80
C GLU A 39 -0.63 -21.46 -13.35
N GLY A 40 -1.58 -21.14 -12.46
CA GLY A 40 -2.95 -20.80 -12.81
C GLY A 40 -3.29 -19.31 -12.82
N LEU A 41 -2.42 -18.47 -12.25
CA LEU A 41 -2.59 -17.01 -12.25
C LEU A 41 -1.23 -16.33 -12.34
N TYR A 42 -0.98 -15.65 -13.43
CA TYR A 42 0.24 -14.88 -13.63
C TYR A 42 -0.01 -13.63 -14.46
N ALA A 43 0.90 -12.68 -14.36
CA ALA A 43 0.83 -11.41 -15.09
C ALA A 43 2.22 -11.01 -15.60
N THR A 44 2.29 -10.71 -16.90
CA THR A 44 3.53 -10.25 -17.54
C THR A 44 3.47 -8.75 -17.79
N VAL A 45 4.50 -8.05 -17.36
CA VAL A 45 4.67 -6.62 -17.66
C VAL A 45 5.30 -6.46 -19.05
N LYS A 46 4.60 -5.75 -19.93
CA LYS A 46 5.05 -5.50 -21.28
C LYS A 46 6.07 -4.35 -21.34
N HIS A 47 6.89 -4.35 -22.38
CA HIS A 47 7.80 -3.23 -22.70
C HIS A 47 8.78 -2.88 -21.57
N VAL A 48 9.17 -3.86 -20.77
CA VAL A 48 10.21 -3.71 -19.76
C VAL A 48 11.37 -4.65 -20.05
N ASN A 49 12.58 -4.13 -19.98
CA ASN A 49 13.79 -4.95 -20.07
C ASN A 49 14.17 -5.39 -18.65
N ALA A 50 13.59 -6.48 -18.20
CA ALA A 50 13.81 -7.08 -16.89
C ALA A 50 14.01 -8.60 -17.03
N ILE A 51 14.72 -9.20 -16.07
CA ILE A 51 15.00 -10.64 -16.07
C ILE A 51 13.73 -11.43 -15.75
N GLU A 52 12.93 -10.92 -14.81
CA GLU A 52 11.72 -11.58 -14.29
C GLU A 52 10.53 -10.64 -14.37
N ASN A 53 10.11 -10.25 -15.59
CA ASN A 53 9.00 -9.35 -15.82
C ASN A 53 7.60 -10.01 -15.66
N THR A 54 7.55 -11.28 -15.29
CA THR A 54 6.31 -12.01 -15.05
C THR A 54 6.18 -12.34 -13.57
N TRP A 55 5.07 -11.91 -13.00
CA TRP A 55 4.64 -12.31 -11.66
C TRP A 55 3.76 -13.55 -11.73
N HIS A 56 3.99 -14.52 -10.88
CA HIS A 56 3.11 -15.65 -10.63
C HIS A 56 2.49 -15.52 -9.24
N TYR A 57 1.28 -16.06 -9.08
CA TYR A 57 0.62 -16.03 -7.78
C TYR A 57 1.47 -16.67 -6.69
N GLY A 58 1.72 -15.91 -5.63
CA GLY A 58 2.56 -16.36 -4.51
C GLY A 58 4.05 -16.06 -4.65
N ASP A 59 4.49 -15.45 -5.75
CA ASP A 59 5.89 -15.05 -5.91
C ASP A 59 6.33 -14.07 -4.83
N VAL A 60 7.53 -14.33 -4.29
CA VAL A 60 8.20 -13.43 -3.38
C VAL A 60 9.02 -12.41 -4.19
N GLN A 61 8.69 -11.15 -4.03
CA GLN A 61 9.38 -10.07 -4.73
C GLN A 61 10.79 -9.82 -4.17
N ARG A 62 11.81 -10.30 -4.85
CA ARG A 62 13.21 -10.23 -4.41
C ARG A 62 13.91 -8.93 -4.82
N ARG A 63 13.45 -8.25 -5.87
CA ARG A 63 14.08 -7.06 -6.46
C ARG A 63 13.26 -5.80 -6.27
N ASN A 64 12.52 -5.76 -5.13
CA ASN A 64 11.79 -4.57 -4.73
C ASN A 64 12.78 -3.47 -4.34
N LEU A 65 12.52 -2.23 -4.77
CA LEU A 65 13.35 -1.08 -4.47
C LEU A 65 13.11 -0.49 -3.07
N GLY A 66 12.19 -1.09 -2.33
CA GLY A 66 11.80 -0.64 -1.01
C GLY A 66 10.74 0.46 -1.05
N GLY A 67 10.09 0.64 0.06
CA GLY A 67 9.09 1.67 0.27
C GLY A 67 9.45 2.56 1.43
N THR A 68 8.83 2.32 2.57
CA THR A 68 9.04 3.10 3.79
C THR A 68 9.23 2.19 5.00
N TYR A 69 9.52 2.80 6.13
CA TYR A 69 9.56 2.14 7.41
C TYR A 69 8.73 2.92 8.43
N ARG A 70 8.15 2.24 9.39
CA ARG A 70 7.18 2.87 10.32
C ARG A 70 7.84 3.76 11.34
N THR A 71 9.00 3.35 11.86
CA THR A 71 9.71 4.06 12.90
C THR A 71 11.22 3.84 12.75
N LEU A 72 11.99 4.82 13.19
CA LEU A 72 13.44 4.71 13.32
C LEU A 72 13.86 4.52 14.78
N ASP A 73 12.91 4.26 15.68
CA ASP A 73 13.20 3.98 17.08
C ASP A 73 14.12 2.76 17.16
N GLU A 74 15.13 2.87 18.04
CA GLU A 74 16.16 1.84 18.24
C GLU A 74 16.99 1.51 16.99
N ALA A 75 16.81 2.25 15.88
CA ALA A 75 17.60 2.06 14.67
C ALA A 75 19.03 2.55 14.90
N ASN A 76 20.00 1.66 14.66
CA ASN A 76 21.42 1.99 14.71
C ASN A 76 22.07 1.63 13.35
N GLY A 77 22.18 2.61 12.48
CA GLY A 77 22.69 2.44 11.12
C GLY A 77 21.62 1.99 10.12
N ARG A 78 21.96 1.03 9.26
CA ARG A 78 21.06 0.56 8.20
C ARG A 78 19.92 -0.28 8.77
N ILE A 79 18.70 0.04 8.35
CA ILE A 79 17.50 -0.76 8.63
C ILE A 79 16.92 -1.33 7.34
N PRO A 80 16.25 -2.50 7.38
CA PRO A 80 15.44 -2.96 6.26
C PRO A 80 14.22 -2.04 6.11
N VAL A 81 13.85 -1.72 4.89
CA VAL A 81 12.59 -1.03 4.58
C VAL A 81 11.57 -2.03 4.05
N ASP A 82 10.28 -1.75 4.30
CA ASP A 82 9.21 -2.58 3.77
C ASP A 82 9.15 -2.51 2.23
N PRO A 83 8.66 -3.55 1.55
CA PRO A 83 8.45 -3.51 0.11
C PRO A 83 7.57 -2.34 -0.31
N GLY A 84 7.95 -1.68 -1.40
CA GLY A 84 7.16 -0.63 -2.04
C GLY A 84 6.53 -1.11 -3.33
N VAL A 85 6.03 -0.16 -4.12
CA VAL A 85 5.34 -0.43 -5.41
C VAL A 85 6.29 -0.44 -6.61
N ASN A 86 7.58 -0.33 -6.38
CA ASN A 86 8.61 -0.30 -7.42
C ASN A 86 9.57 -1.48 -7.29
N SER A 87 9.97 -2.05 -8.42
CA SER A 87 10.98 -3.07 -8.50
C SER A 87 11.78 -2.97 -9.80
N THR A 88 12.93 -3.63 -9.86
CA THR A 88 13.69 -3.74 -11.12
C THR A 88 13.08 -4.75 -12.09
N ASP A 89 12.17 -5.62 -11.62
CA ASP A 89 11.42 -6.56 -12.46
C ASP A 89 10.21 -5.91 -13.12
N GLY A 90 9.88 -4.67 -12.72
CA GLY A 90 8.82 -3.87 -13.31
C GLY A 90 7.42 -4.15 -12.74
N TRP A 91 7.30 -5.04 -11.76
CA TRP A 91 6.05 -5.32 -11.06
C TRP A 91 6.22 -5.28 -9.54
N ALA A 92 5.15 -5.01 -8.84
CA ALA A 92 5.04 -5.13 -7.39
C ALA A 92 3.64 -5.57 -6.98
N ILE A 93 3.54 -6.25 -5.84
CA ILE A 93 2.27 -6.70 -5.26
C ILE A 93 2.09 -6.06 -3.88
N ILE A 94 0.89 -5.55 -3.65
CA ILE A 94 0.38 -5.27 -2.31
C ILE A 94 -0.68 -6.33 -1.99
N ASP A 95 -0.45 -7.10 -0.95
CA ASP A 95 -1.42 -8.05 -0.42
C ASP A 95 -2.20 -7.40 0.73
N ASP A 96 -3.45 -7.05 0.46
CA ASP A 96 -4.39 -6.45 1.40
C ASP A 96 -5.36 -7.48 2.01
N SER A 97 -5.11 -8.76 1.78
CA SER A 97 -6.02 -9.85 2.19
C SER A 97 -6.26 -9.88 3.70
N LYS A 98 -5.26 -9.51 4.49
CA LYS A 98 -5.31 -9.53 5.97
C LYS A 98 -5.59 -8.18 6.61
N SER A 99 -5.71 -7.12 5.83
CA SER A 99 -5.97 -5.78 6.36
C SER A 99 -7.38 -5.66 6.92
N ASN A 100 -7.53 -4.85 7.94
CA ASN A 100 -8.83 -4.51 8.48
C ASN A 100 -9.62 -3.58 7.54
N VAL A 101 -10.93 -3.54 7.73
CA VAL A 101 -11.84 -2.66 6.98
C VAL A 101 -12.11 -1.40 7.78
N ILE A 102 -11.98 -0.25 7.14
CA ILE A 102 -12.38 1.03 7.70
C ILE A 102 -13.87 1.22 7.44
N ARG A 103 -14.66 1.40 8.50
CA ARG A 103 -16.10 1.70 8.42
C ARG A 103 -16.33 3.16 8.75
N GLU A 104 -17.01 3.86 7.86
CA GLU A 104 -17.33 5.28 8.05
C GLU A 104 -18.48 5.51 9.05
N THR A 105 -19.30 4.49 9.30
CA THR A 105 -20.43 4.60 10.22
C THR A 105 -20.02 4.23 11.64
N ALA A 106 -20.40 5.10 12.54
CA ALA A 106 -20.10 5.07 13.97
C ALA A 106 -20.89 4.01 14.78
N GLU A 107 -21.64 3.13 14.15
CA GLU A 107 -22.37 2.09 14.85
C GLU A 107 -21.54 0.80 15.00
N VAL A 108 -21.04 0.58 16.19
CA VAL A 108 -20.46 -0.70 16.60
C VAL A 108 -21.38 -1.34 17.62
N ASN A 109 -21.99 -2.48 17.29
CA ASN A 109 -22.94 -3.22 18.15
C ASN A 109 -24.15 -2.38 18.63
N GLY A 110 -24.68 -1.51 17.77
CA GLY A 110 -25.84 -0.66 18.09
C GLY A 110 -25.53 0.55 19.00
N ASN A 111 -24.28 0.77 19.33
CA ASN A 111 -23.85 1.94 20.07
C ASN A 111 -23.21 2.96 19.12
N HIS A 112 -23.62 4.22 19.25
CA HIS A 112 -22.98 5.33 18.54
C HIS A 112 -21.56 5.52 19.06
N ASN A 113 -20.58 5.53 18.14
CA ASN A 113 -19.20 5.79 18.48
C ASN A 113 -18.84 7.25 18.13
N ASP A 114 -18.67 8.08 19.13
CA ASP A 114 -18.33 9.50 18.98
C ASP A 114 -16.88 9.73 18.47
N PHE A 115 -16.10 8.66 18.34
CA PHE A 115 -14.70 8.75 17.89
C PHE A 115 -14.54 8.73 16.35
N GLY A 116 -15.63 8.68 15.58
CA GLY A 116 -15.61 8.70 14.11
C GLY A 116 -15.36 7.34 13.47
N THR A 117 -14.50 7.30 12.46
CA THR A 117 -14.20 6.11 11.67
C THR A 117 -13.65 4.95 12.51
N TRP A 118 -14.19 3.76 12.33
CA TRP A 118 -13.79 2.57 13.08
C TRP A 118 -13.15 1.51 12.18
N VAL A 119 -12.24 0.74 12.75
CA VAL A 119 -11.52 -0.34 12.07
C VAL A 119 -12.01 -1.68 12.57
N THR A 120 -12.49 -2.53 11.65
CA THR A 120 -12.99 -3.87 11.96
C THR A 120 -12.26 -4.93 11.14
N PRO A 121 -12.11 -6.17 11.64
CA PRO A 121 -11.64 -7.27 10.82
C PRO A 121 -12.54 -7.52 9.61
N LYS A 122 -11.99 -8.12 8.55
CA LYS A 122 -12.80 -8.67 7.46
C LYS A 122 -13.67 -9.81 8.01
N GLU A 123 -14.93 -9.86 7.60
CA GLU A 123 -15.89 -10.87 8.08
C GLU A 123 -15.51 -12.27 7.58
N GLU A 124 -14.95 -12.34 6.37
CA GLU A 124 -14.51 -13.59 5.75
C GLU A 124 -13.10 -13.49 5.19
N PRO A 125 -12.34 -14.60 5.17
CA PRO A 125 -11.06 -14.63 4.49
C PRO A 125 -11.23 -14.35 3.00
N THR A 126 -10.60 -13.30 2.52
CA THR A 126 -10.61 -12.92 1.10
C THR A 126 -9.18 -12.81 0.57
N THR A 127 -9.01 -13.06 -0.73
CA THR A 127 -7.76 -12.70 -1.42
C THR A 127 -7.97 -11.33 -2.06
N ASP A 128 -7.15 -10.37 -1.65
CA ASP A 128 -7.23 -8.99 -2.13
C ASP A 128 -5.81 -8.52 -2.49
N LEU A 129 -5.48 -8.58 -3.77
CA LEU A 129 -4.15 -8.30 -4.30
C LEU A 129 -4.19 -7.13 -5.26
N TYR A 130 -3.25 -6.22 -5.12
CA TYR A 130 -3.05 -5.09 -6.00
C TYR A 130 -1.72 -5.26 -6.76
N LEU A 131 -1.81 -5.53 -8.06
CA LEU A 131 -0.65 -5.63 -8.94
C LEU A 131 -0.31 -4.26 -9.54
N PHE A 132 0.92 -3.81 -9.31
CA PHE A 132 1.51 -2.62 -9.91
C PHE A 132 2.45 -3.04 -11.03
N GLY A 133 2.01 -3.00 -12.27
CA GLY A 133 2.78 -3.41 -13.46
C GLY A 133 3.21 -2.22 -14.29
N TYR A 134 4.03 -1.34 -13.72
CA TYR A 134 4.44 -0.08 -14.35
C TYR A 134 5.79 -0.15 -15.08
N GLY A 135 6.44 -1.33 -15.09
CA GLY A 135 7.80 -1.43 -15.61
C GLY A 135 8.75 -0.54 -14.81
N HIS A 136 9.60 0.20 -15.51
CA HIS A 136 10.52 1.16 -14.87
C HIS A 136 9.94 2.59 -14.78
N ARG A 137 8.63 2.78 -14.97
CA ARG A 137 7.95 4.05 -14.78
C ARG A 137 7.64 4.29 -13.30
N TYR A 138 8.67 4.36 -12.49
CA TYR A 138 8.59 4.36 -11.02
C TYR A 138 7.72 5.48 -10.44
N ARG A 139 7.77 6.67 -11.05
CA ARG A 139 6.94 7.81 -10.59
C ARG A 139 5.46 7.58 -10.83
N GLU A 140 5.12 6.94 -11.94
CA GLU A 140 3.74 6.60 -12.28
C GLU A 140 3.19 5.53 -11.31
N ALA A 141 3.99 4.54 -10.93
CA ALA A 141 3.60 3.54 -9.94
C ALA A 141 3.30 4.17 -8.57
N VAL A 142 4.15 5.09 -8.11
CA VAL A 142 3.91 5.84 -6.87
C VAL A 142 2.66 6.72 -6.97
N HIS A 143 2.45 7.38 -8.10
CA HIS A 143 1.25 8.18 -8.33
C HIS A 143 -0.02 7.32 -8.31
N ALA A 144 0.03 6.13 -8.90
CA ALA A 144 -1.07 5.16 -8.86
C ALA A 144 -1.35 4.67 -7.43
N LEU A 145 -0.32 4.47 -6.61
CA LEU A 145 -0.48 4.15 -5.20
C LEU A 145 -1.29 5.25 -4.47
N TYR A 146 -0.92 6.52 -4.67
CA TYR A 146 -1.66 7.63 -4.04
C TYR A 146 -3.09 7.79 -4.57
N ARG A 147 -3.35 7.45 -5.82
CA ARG A 147 -4.72 7.38 -6.34
C ARG A 147 -5.52 6.25 -5.66
N LEU A 148 -4.88 5.14 -5.35
CA LEU A 148 -5.50 3.98 -4.70
C LEU A 148 -5.75 4.21 -3.21
N THR A 149 -4.79 4.81 -2.51
CA THR A 149 -4.81 4.97 -1.06
C THR A 149 -5.33 6.33 -0.60
N GLY A 150 -5.46 7.27 -1.50
CA GLY A 150 -5.74 8.67 -1.23
C GLY A 150 -4.47 9.52 -1.10
N PRO A 151 -4.60 10.84 -1.17
CA PRO A 151 -3.47 11.76 -1.08
C PRO A 151 -2.88 11.77 0.33
N THR A 152 -1.57 11.95 0.41
CA THR A 152 -0.91 12.21 1.70
C THR A 152 -1.42 13.53 2.29
N PRO A 153 -1.92 13.53 3.52
CA PRO A 153 -2.38 14.77 4.16
C PRO A 153 -1.21 15.74 4.37
N LEU A 154 -1.49 17.03 4.19
CA LEU A 154 -0.53 18.08 4.57
C LEU A 154 -0.43 18.10 6.10
N LEU A 155 0.77 17.85 6.59
CA LEU A 155 1.05 17.94 8.01
C LEU A 155 1.11 19.41 8.46
N PRO A 156 0.64 19.76 9.66
CA PRO A 156 0.87 21.07 10.24
C PRO A 156 2.37 21.38 10.31
N ARG A 157 2.74 22.64 10.06
CA ARG A 157 4.15 23.04 9.99
C ARG A 157 4.95 22.69 11.24
N PHE A 158 4.33 22.75 12.41
CA PHE A 158 5.00 22.44 13.68
C PHE A 158 5.46 20.98 13.78
N VAL A 159 4.81 20.04 13.07
CA VAL A 159 5.20 18.61 13.05
C VAL A 159 6.60 18.43 12.42
N LEU A 160 6.98 19.35 11.51
CA LEU A 160 8.29 19.36 10.86
C LEU A 160 9.34 20.17 11.64
N GLY A 161 8.95 20.73 12.77
CA GLY A 161 9.82 21.49 13.64
C GLY A 161 10.68 20.62 14.57
N ASN A 162 11.35 21.28 15.50
CA ASN A 162 12.16 20.58 16.47
C ASN A 162 11.28 19.96 17.57
N TRP A 163 11.38 18.66 17.76
CA TRP A 163 10.71 17.94 18.81
C TRP A 163 11.64 17.81 20.02
N TRP A 164 11.30 18.55 21.09
CA TRP A 164 12.04 18.45 22.33
C TRP A 164 11.39 17.44 23.25
N SER A 165 12.17 16.49 23.74
CA SER A 165 11.74 15.46 24.68
C SER A 165 12.74 15.34 25.83
N ARG A 166 12.24 15.29 27.06
CA ARG A 166 13.05 15.11 28.25
C ARG A 166 12.30 14.30 29.30
N TYR A 167 12.88 13.21 29.76
CA TYR A 167 12.37 12.49 30.93
C TYR A 167 12.80 13.22 32.19
N HIS A 168 11.90 13.99 32.80
CA HIS A 168 12.14 14.80 33.97
C HIS A 168 10.84 15.02 34.75
N ARG A 169 10.92 15.00 36.09
CA ARG A 169 9.78 15.34 36.94
C ARG A 169 9.70 16.86 37.07
N TYR A 170 8.61 17.43 36.63
CA TYR A 170 8.32 18.86 36.75
C TYR A 170 7.21 19.06 37.76
N THR A 171 7.31 20.13 38.55
CA THR A 171 6.14 20.73 39.18
C THR A 171 5.35 21.49 38.14
N GLU A 172 4.07 21.79 38.40
CA GLU A 172 3.24 22.58 37.48
C GLU A 172 3.90 23.93 37.15
N THR A 173 4.44 24.62 38.19
CA THR A 173 5.09 25.92 37.99
C THR A 173 6.33 25.83 37.11
N GLU A 174 7.15 24.82 37.27
CA GLU A 174 8.34 24.61 36.44
C GLU A 174 7.95 24.29 35.00
N TYR A 175 6.90 23.50 34.79
CA TYR A 175 6.44 23.14 33.46
C TYR A 175 5.88 24.36 32.72
N ARG A 176 5.07 25.18 33.40
CA ARG A 176 4.57 26.44 32.82
C ARG A 176 5.70 27.37 32.40
N LYS A 177 6.68 27.59 33.25
CA LYS A 177 7.87 28.40 32.95
C LYS A 177 8.69 27.83 31.79
N LEU A 178 8.73 26.50 31.65
CA LEU A 178 9.40 25.86 30.54
C LEU A 178 8.69 26.16 29.21
N VAL A 179 7.36 26.03 29.17
CA VAL A 179 6.56 26.33 27.97
C VAL A 179 6.71 27.81 27.56
N GLU A 180 6.60 28.73 28.53
CA GLU A 180 6.80 30.18 28.29
C GLU A 180 8.18 30.53 27.69
N ARG A 181 9.19 29.68 27.90
CA ARG A 181 10.53 29.90 27.31
C ARG A 181 10.64 29.42 25.85
N PHE A 182 9.66 28.68 25.34
CA PHE A 182 9.61 28.24 23.96
C PHE A 182 8.74 29.15 23.08
N GLU A 183 7.97 30.06 23.65
CA GLU A 183 7.25 31.12 22.95
C GLU A 183 8.19 32.30 22.59
#